data_f4430d9da913010a50adec762f66cb80
#
_entry.id   f4430d9da913010a50adec762f66cb80
#
_cell.length_a   1.000
_cell.length_b   1.000
_cell.length_c   1.000
_cell.angle_alpha   90.00
_cell.angle_beta   90.00
_cell.angle_gamma   90.00
#
_symmetry.space_group_name_H-M   'P 1'
#
loop_
_entity.id
_entity.type
_entity.pdbx_description
1 polymer ?
#
loop_
_entity_poly.entity_id
_entity_poly.type
_entity_poly.pdbx_seq_one_letter_code
_entity_poly.pdbx_strand_id
1 'polypeptide(L)'
;MAKTYKRRRYYRSKGRWSANIKNIDDSQTLTGPTNTTVGNSVDLCLNPLQDSLTVSQTYTVKNIELSTFMETENNAYVEDIEHYIMYVPQGMNLTTEYNYEHPEYIMAYYFQGNPATDNTSPGYRLKLKTRMARRLQTGDRIIYFWKAKKELSSDIDVKIRGLVRWWTKAN
;
A
#
# COMPACT_ATOMS: atom_id res chain seq x y z
N MET A 1 -33.90 -48.57 23.68
CA MET A 1 -33.03 -48.35 22.50
C MET A 1 -32.58 -46.88 22.45
N ALA A 2 -31.33 -46.59 22.76
CA ALA A 2 -30.80 -45.22 22.78
C ALA A 2 -30.33 -44.84 21.38
N LYS A 3 -30.90 -43.80 20.78
CA LYS A 3 -30.48 -43.25 19.50
C LYS A 3 -29.19 -42.42 19.68
N THR A 4 -28.06 -42.97 19.25
CA THR A 4 -26.79 -42.28 19.26
C THR A 4 -26.78 -41.23 18.15
N TYR A 5 -26.94 -39.95 18.49
CA TYR A 5 -26.77 -38.84 17.55
C TYR A 5 -25.28 -38.67 17.23
N LYS A 6 -24.84 -39.15 16.07
CA LYS A 6 -23.53 -38.83 15.52
C LYS A 6 -23.50 -37.34 15.13
N ARG A 7 -22.94 -36.48 15.98
CA ARG A 7 -22.58 -35.10 15.61
C ARG A 7 -21.63 -35.17 14.42
N ARG A 8 -22.12 -34.87 13.20
CA ARG A 8 -21.25 -34.59 12.05
C ARG A 8 -20.44 -33.35 12.39
N ARG A 9 -19.16 -33.52 12.74
CA ARG A 9 -18.19 -32.42 12.79
C ARG A 9 -18.00 -31.95 11.36
N TYR A 10 -18.62 -30.82 11.00
CA TYR A 10 -18.28 -30.08 9.80
C TYR A 10 -16.85 -29.55 10.00
N TYR A 11 -15.88 -30.23 9.46
CA TYR A 11 -14.55 -29.68 9.29
C TYR A 11 -14.67 -28.54 8.28
N ARG A 12 -14.87 -27.31 8.76
CA ARG A 12 -14.61 -26.14 7.96
C ARG A 12 -13.13 -26.23 7.53
N SER A 13 -12.89 -26.46 6.26
CA SER A 13 -11.53 -26.37 5.71
C SER A 13 -11.02 -24.97 6.07
N LYS A 14 -10.08 -24.90 6.99
CA LYS A 14 -9.41 -23.62 7.29
C LYS A 14 -8.69 -23.23 6.01
N GLY A 15 -9.22 -22.25 5.28
CA GLY A 15 -8.64 -21.79 4.03
C GLY A 15 -7.13 -21.55 4.21
N ARG A 16 -6.34 -22.01 3.27
CA ARG A 16 -4.89 -21.92 3.31
C ARG A 16 -4.44 -20.49 2.99
N TRP A 17 -3.47 -19.98 3.71
CA TRP A 17 -2.80 -18.73 3.38
C TRP A 17 -1.86 -18.93 2.19
N SER A 18 -1.95 -18.04 1.21
CA SER A 18 -1.06 -17.99 0.05
C SER A 18 -0.19 -16.75 0.13
N ALA A 19 1.09 -16.92 -0.10
CA ALA A 19 2.02 -15.81 -0.20
C ALA A 19 2.00 -15.22 -1.61
N ASN A 20 2.05 -13.91 -1.69
CA ASN A 20 2.09 -13.16 -2.94
C ASN A 20 3.27 -12.20 -2.90
N ILE A 21 3.80 -11.87 -4.09
CA ILE A 21 4.87 -10.89 -4.27
C ILE A 21 4.59 -10.09 -5.53
N LYS A 22 4.91 -8.79 -5.48
CA LYS A 22 4.79 -7.87 -6.63
C LYS A 22 5.98 -6.92 -6.64
N ASN A 23 6.49 -6.64 -7.83
CA ASN A 23 7.43 -5.56 -8.06
C ASN A 23 6.69 -4.23 -8.07
N ILE A 24 7.33 -3.22 -7.51
CA ILE A 24 6.93 -1.82 -7.62
C ILE A 24 7.96 -1.15 -8.50
N ASP A 25 7.51 -0.51 -9.55
CA ASP A 25 8.29 0.35 -10.43
C ASP A 25 7.36 1.50 -10.84
N ASP A 26 7.56 2.65 -10.22
CA ASP A 26 6.71 3.82 -10.40
C ASP A 26 7.60 5.06 -10.57
N SER A 27 7.15 5.98 -11.41
CA SER A 27 7.85 7.25 -11.62
C SER A 27 6.83 8.38 -11.70
N GLN A 28 7.12 9.48 -11.01
CA GLN A 28 6.28 10.67 -10.98
C GLN A 28 7.14 11.91 -11.07
N THR A 29 6.67 12.87 -11.87
CA THR A 29 7.24 14.22 -11.92
C THR A 29 6.49 15.09 -10.92
N LEU A 30 7.20 15.61 -9.93
CA LEU A 30 6.66 16.57 -8.97
C LEU A 30 6.67 17.95 -9.63
N THR A 31 5.50 18.42 -10.02
CA THR A 31 5.30 19.73 -10.64
C THR A 31 4.73 20.73 -9.62
N GLY A 32 4.75 22.02 -9.96
CA GLY A 32 4.15 23.06 -9.13
C GLY A 32 5.16 23.97 -8.45
N PRO A 33 4.72 24.99 -7.71
CA PRO A 33 5.59 25.93 -7.02
C PRO A 33 6.34 25.27 -5.85
N THR A 34 7.35 25.94 -5.35
CA THR A 34 8.06 25.59 -4.12
C THR A 34 7.09 25.45 -2.94
N ASN A 35 7.37 24.52 -2.04
CA ASN A 35 6.53 24.15 -0.88
C ASN A 35 5.19 23.48 -1.22
N THR A 36 4.99 23.00 -2.43
CA THR A 36 3.82 22.21 -2.78
C THR A 36 4.00 20.75 -2.30
N THR A 37 2.99 20.22 -1.61
CA THR A 37 2.94 18.79 -1.30
C THR A 37 2.38 18.03 -2.48
N VAL A 38 3.13 17.05 -2.95
CA VAL A 38 2.73 16.17 -4.06
C VAL A 38 2.78 14.73 -3.58
N GLY A 39 1.85 13.93 -4.04
CA GLY A 39 1.80 12.53 -3.66
C GLY A 39 1.29 11.64 -4.78
N ASN A 40 1.60 10.36 -4.67
CA ASN A 40 1.11 9.34 -5.58
C ASN A 40 0.85 8.02 -4.86
N SER A 41 0.16 7.12 -5.54
CA SER A 41 -0.16 5.81 -5.01
C SER A 41 0.09 4.69 -5.99
N VAL A 42 0.51 3.54 -5.46
CA VAL A 42 0.69 2.30 -6.22
C VAL A 42 -0.17 1.21 -5.60
N ASP A 43 -0.99 0.56 -6.42
CA ASP A 43 -1.80 -0.57 -5.97
C ASP A 43 -0.89 -1.76 -5.59
N LEU A 44 -0.96 -2.17 -4.33
CA LEU A 44 -0.25 -3.35 -3.83
C LEU A 44 -1.08 -4.61 -4.02
N CYS A 45 -2.34 -4.56 -3.59
CA CYS A 45 -3.27 -5.67 -3.66
C CYS A 45 -4.67 -5.14 -4.00
N LEU A 46 -5.26 -5.66 -5.04
CA LEU A 46 -6.62 -5.33 -5.50
C LEU A 46 -7.47 -6.58 -5.47
N ASN A 47 -8.70 -6.46 -4.97
CA ASN A 47 -9.75 -7.45 -5.23
C ASN A 47 -10.56 -6.97 -6.44
N PRO A 48 -10.32 -7.51 -7.66
CA PRO A 48 -10.87 -6.97 -8.89
C PRO A 48 -12.41 -7.00 -8.89
N LEU A 49 -13.00 -6.04 -9.56
CA LEU A 49 -14.42 -6.10 -9.90
C LEU A 49 -14.63 -7.30 -10.83
N GLN A 50 -15.58 -8.17 -10.50
CA GLN A 50 -15.96 -9.28 -11.37
C GLN A 50 -17.09 -8.83 -12.28
N ASP A 51 -16.85 -8.88 -13.61
CA ASP A 51 -17.85 -8.54 -14.63
C ASP A 51 -18.97 -9.59 -14.80
N SER A 52 -18.90 -10.70 -14.08
CA SER A 52 -19.87 -11.79 -14.20
C SER A 52 -20.55 -12.11 -12.87
N LEU A 53 -21.78 -12.57 -12.97
CA LEU A 53 -22.73 -12.99 -11.92
C LEU A 53 -22.22 -14.03 -10.91
N THR A 54 -20.94 -14.28 -10.82
CA THR A 54 -20.32 -15.18 -9.86
C THR A 54 -20.17 -14.53 -8.50
N VAL A 55 -20.40 -15.33 -7.48
CA VAL A 55 -20.34 -14.97 -6.07
C VAL A 55 -19.17 -14.04 -5.74
N SER A 56 -19.48 -12.86 -5.20
CA SER A 56 -18.48 -11.91 -4.70
C SER A 56 -17.49 -12.61 -3.80
N GLN A 57 -16.27 -12.80 -4.28
CA GLN A 57 -15.21 -13.40 -3.46
C GLN A 57 -14.64 -12.35 -2.53
N THR A 58 -14.50 -12.71 -1.28
CA THR A 58 -13.81 -11.87 -0.31
C THR A 58 -12.48 -12.51 0.08
N TYR A 59 -11.45 -11.69 0.16
CA TYR A 59 -10.12 -12.12 0.59
C TYR A 59 -9.75 -11.45 1.90
N THR A 60 -9.06 -12.17 2.75
CA THR A 60 -8.36 -11.55 3.87
C THR A 60 -6.89 -11.41 3.50
N VAL A 61 -6.39 -10.19 3.60
CA VAL A 61 -4.96 -9.83 3.37
C VAL A 61 -4.32 -9.53 4.71
N LYS A 62 -3.08 -9.98 4.93
CA LYS A 62 -2.30 -9.67 6.14
C LYS A 62 -0.79 -9.71 5.88
N ASN A 63 -0.03 -9.28 6.90
CA ASN A 63 1.44 -9.36 6.90
C ASN A 63 2.04 -8.75 5.64
N ILE A 64 1.71 -7.49 5.37
CA ILE A 64 2.27 -6.78 4.21
C ILE A 64 3.67 -6.30 4.58
N GLU A 65 4.64 -6.65 3.77
CA GLU A 65 6.02 -6.21 3.87
C GLU A 65 6.40 -5.50 2.57
N LEU A 66 6.64 -4.21 2.68
CA LEU A 66 7.08 -3.33 1.60
C LEU A 66 8.55 -2.98 1.80
N SER A 67 9.34 -3.14 0.76
CA SER A 67 10.73 -2.68 0.72
C SER A 67 10.92 -1.90 -0.57
N THR A 68 11.12 -0.60 -0.45
CA THR A 68 11.30 0.29 -1.60
C THR A 68 12.60 1.06 -1.51
N PHE A 69 13.01 1.54 -2.66
CA PHE A 69 14.08 2.49 -2.86
C PHE A 69 13.51 3.64 -3.68
N MET A 70 13.67 4.87 -3.18
CA MET A 70 13.24 6.08 -3.84
C MET A 70 14.48 6.83 -4.34
N GLU A 71 14.47 7.17 -5.60
CA GLU A 71 15.50 7.98 -6.27
C GLU A 71 14.88 9.29 -6.73
N THR A 72 15.62 10.38 -6.58
CA THR A 72 15.29 11.67 -7.21
C THR A 72 16.30 11.97 -8.30
N GLU A 73 15.83 12.54 -9.40
CA GLU A 73 16.72 12.97 -10.48
C GLU A 73 17.59 14.14 -10.04
N ASN A 74 18.85 14.13 -10.47
CA ASN A 74 19.82 15.19 -10.16
C ASN A 74 20.07 15.44 -8.66
N ASN A 75 19.87 14.45 -7.81
CA ASN A 75 19.98 14.60 -6.34
C ASN A 75 19.12 15.75 -5.79
N ALA A 76 17.99 16.02 -6.44
CA ALA A 76 17.07 17.04 -6.00
C ALA A 76 16.48 16.73 -4.62
N TYR A 77 16.43 17.74 -3.80
CA TYR A 77 15.89 17.63 -2.45
C TYR A 77 14.38 17.51 -2.45
N VAL A 78 13.89 16.49 -1.77
CA VAL A 78 12.48 16.30 -1.44
C VAL A 78 12.41 16.20 0.08
N GLU A 79 11.65 17.08 0.70
CA GLU A 79 11.47 17.13 2.15
C GLU A 79 10.21 16.41 2.59
N ASP A 80 10.17 16.09 3.89
CA ASP A 80 8.98 15.61 4.59
C ASP A 80 8.27 14.48 3.84
N ILE A 81 9.02 13.43 3.52
CA ILE A 81 8.45 12.30 2.80
C ILE A 81 7.64 11.44 3.76
N GLU A 82 6.36 11.34 3.48
CA GLU A 82 5.44 10.48 4.20
C GLU A 82 5.13 9.24 3.38
N HIS A 83 5.21 8.08 4.02
CA HIS A 83 4.97 6.79 3.38
C HIS A 83 3.88 6.02 4.13
N TYR A 84 2.92 5.49 3.42
CA TYR A 84 1.78 4.79 3.99
C TYR A 84 1.48 3.48 3.26
N ILE A 85 1.04 2.48 4.02
CA ILE A 85 0.25 1.37 3.49
C ILE A 85 -1.18 1.64 3.94
N MET A 86 -2.10 1.79 2.98
CA MET A 86 -3.48 2.16 3.26
C MET A 86 -4.47 1.22 2.61
N TYR A 87 -5.60 1.02 3.28
CA TYR A 87 -6.78 0.38 2.72
C TYR A 87 -7.63 1.44 2.01
N VAL A 88 -8.14 1.10 0.84
CA VAL A 88 -9.03 1.97 0.06
C VAL A 88 -10.27 1.18 -0.31
N PRO A 89 -11.44 1.52 0.25
CA PRO A 89 -12.72 0.94 -0.15
C PRO A 89 -13.04 1.23 -1.62
N GLN A 90 -13.87 0.38 -2.20
CA GLN A 90 -14.40 0.62 -3.55
C GLN A 90 -15.09 1.99 -3.64
N GLY A 91 -14.83 2.70 -4.74
CA GLY A 91 -15.47 4.00 -5.04
C GLY A 91 -14.87 5.21 -4.32
N MET A 92 -13.87 5.01 -3.46
CA MET A 92 -13.17 6.12 -2.83
C MET A 92 -12.12 6.73 -3.76
N ASN A 93 -12.14 8.05 -3.88
CA ASN A 93 -11.14 8.81 -4.61
C ASN A 93 -9.94 9.08 -3.71
N LEU A 94 -8.75 8.90 -4.28
CA LEU A 94 -7.51 9.26 -3.59
C LEU A 94 -7.21 10.74 -3.85
N THR A 95 -7.11 11.48 -2.76
CA THR A 95 -6.62 12.87 -2.73
C THR A 95 -5.23 12.90 -2.08
N THR A 96 -4.51 14.01 -2.19
CA THR A 96 -3.24 14.19 -1.46
C THR A 96 -3.45 14.21 0.05
N GLU A 97 -4.66 14.51 0.52
CA GLU A 97 -5.03 14.57 1.93
C GLU A 97 -5.74 13.29 2.42
N TYR A 98 -5.86 12.26 1.58
CA TYR A 98 -6.58 11.02 1.88
C TYR A 98 -6.17 10.37 3.21
N ASN A 99 -4.88 10.41 3.55
CA ASN A 99 -4.37 9.89 4.82
C ASN A 99 -4.84 10.67 6.04
N TYR A 100 -5.11 11.96 5.92
CA TYR A 100 -5.64 12.79 7.00
C TYR A 100 -7.16 12.72 7.09
N GLU A 101 -7.83 12.58 5.95
CA GLU A 101 -9.28 12.41 5.89
C GLU A 101 -9.72 11.03 6.40
N HIS A 102 -8.87 10.01 6.23
CA HIS A 102 -9.17 8.61 6.54
C HIS A 102 -8.06 7.93 7.36
N PRO A 103 -7.75 8.40 8.57
CA PRO A 103 -6.72 7.81 9.41
C PRO A 103 -7.01 6.35 9.81
N GLU A 104 -8.30 5.94 9.83
CA GLU A 104 -8.74 4.57 10.13
C GLU A 104 -8.35 3.55 9.04
N TYR A 105 -7.97 4.01 7.87
CA TYR A 105 -7.51 3.16 6.76
C TYR A 105 -6.00 2.98 6.72
N ILE A 106 -5.26 3.71 7.56
CA ILE A 106 -3.81 3.57 7.66
C ILE A 106 -3.48 2.21 8.31
N MET A 107 -2.73 1.39 7.61
CA MET A 107 -2.27 0.08 8.08
C MET A 107 -0.81 0.13 8.58
N ALA A 108 -0.01 0.99 7.99
CA ALA A 108 1.34 1.33 8.44
C ALA A 108 1.73 2.69 7.87
N TYR A 109 2.57 3.40 8.58
CA TYR A 109 3.16 4.64 8.09
C TYR A 109 4.61 4.79 8.53
N TYR A 110 5.33 5.59 7.77
CA TYR A 110 6.69 6.02 8.10
C TYR A 110 6.88 7.45 7.63
N PHE A 111 7.38 8.29 8.51
CA PHE A 111 7.77 9.65 8.18
C PHE A 111 9.28 9.71 8.06
N GLN A 112 9.73 10.19 6.93
CA GLN A 112 11.13 10.44 6.65
C GLN A 112 11.31 11.95 6.60
N GLY A 113 11.84 12.53 7.67
CA GLY A 113 12.26 13.92 7.68
C GLY A 113 13.38 14.17 6.67
N ASN A 114 13.84 15.41 6.58
CA ASN A 114 14.86 15.80 5.62
C ASN A 114 16.09 14.86 5.71
N PRO A 115 16.35 14.02 4.72
CA PRO A 115 17.52 13.14 4.70
C PRO A 115 18.79 13.86 4.32
N ALA A 116 18.75 15.13 4.21
CA ALA A 116 19.58 15.96 3.38
C ALA A 116 20.78 16.56 4.08
N THR A 117 21.59 15.79 4.68
CA THR A 117 22.95 16.29 5.02
C THR A 117 24.06 15.55 4.29
N ASP A 118 23.72 14.54 3.52
CA ASP A 118 24.74 13.72 2.86
C ASP A 118 24.50 13.66 1.34
N ASN A 119 25.21 14.51 0.61
CA ASN A 119 25.21 14.58 -0.86
C ASN A 119 25.74 13.31 -1.55
N THR A 120 26.04 12.27 -0.78
CA THR A 120 26.67 11.04 -1.29
C THR A 120 25.70 9.89 -1.49
N SER A 121 24.45 10.02 -1.09
CA SER A 121 23.48 8.93 -1.20
C SER A 121 22.26 9.34 -2.04
N PRO A 122 22.23 8.99 -3.33
CA PRO A 122 21.20 9.46 -4.27
C PRO A 122 19.83 8.81 -4.09
N GLY A 123 19.57 8.13 -2.98
CA GLY A 123 18.32 7.43 -2.83
C GLY A 123 17.97 6.99 -1.40
N TYR A 124 16.69 6.80 -1.17
CA TYR A 124 16.13 6.48 0.15
C TYR A 124 15.60 5.05 0.20
N ARG A 125 16.07 4.29 1.19
CA ARG A 125 15.57 2.93 1.44
C ARG A 125 14.50 2.96 2.51
N LEU A 126 13.37 2.37 2.18
CA LEU A 126 12.24 2.22 3.09
C LEU A 126 11.90 0.76 3.31
N LYS A 127 11.56 0.41 4.55
CA LYS A 127 10.92 -0.86 4.90
C LYS A 127 9.69 -0.57 5.75
N LEU A 128 8.51 -0.85 5.19
CA LEU A 128 7.25 -0.78 5.91
C LEU A 128 6.69 -2.18 6.12
N LYS A 129 6.19 -2.42 7.33
CA LYS A 129 5.58 -3.71 7.69
C LYS A 129 4.31 -3.48 8.47
N THR A 130 3.28 -4.24 8.13
CA THR A 130 2.08 -4.33 8.93
C THR A 130 1.66 -5.77 9.14
N ARG A 131 1.20 -6.09 10.36
CA ARG A 131 0.58 -7.38 10.70
C ARG A 131 -0.95 -7.30 10.68
N MET A 132 -1.50 -6.10 10.46
CA MET A 132 -2.94 -5.90 10.39
C MET A 132 -3.54 -6.77 9.30
N ALA A 133 -4.68 -7.37 9.61
CA ALA A 133 -5.47 -8.11 8.63
C ALA A 133 -6.62 -7.24 8.15
N ARG A 134 -6.84 -7.20 6.85
CA ARG A 134 -8.00 -6.54 6.23
C ARG A 134 -8.73 -7.53 5.33
N ARG A 135 -10.05 -7.51 5.43
CA ARG A 135 -10.93 -8.23 4.51
C ARG A 135 -11.22 -7.28 3.35
N LEU A 136 -10.87 -7.71 2.15
CA LEU A 136 -11.15 -6.98 0.92
C LEU A 136 -12.43 -7.52 0.30
N GLN A 137 -13.41 -6.65 0.11
CA GLN A 137 -14.55 -6.88 -0.74
C GLN A 137 -14.19 -6.63 -2.20
N THR A 138 -15.08 -6.97 -3.11
CA THR A 138 -14.90 -6.69 -4.55
C THR A 138 -14.69 -5.18 -4.76
N GLY A 139 -13.64 -4.81 -5.48
CA GLY A 139 -13.27 -3.41 -5.74
C GLY A 139 -12.43 -2.73 -4.65
N ASP A 140 -12.29 -3.36 -3.47
CA ASP A 140 -11.40 -2.85 -2.44
C ASP A 140 -9.93 -3.08 -2.81
N ARG A 141 -9.07 -2.19 -2.37
CA ARG A 141 -7.62 -2.28 -2.62
C ARG A 141 -6.79 -1.90 -1.42
N ILE A 142 -5.55 -2.34 -1.40
CA ILE A 142 -4.51 -1.86 -0.52
C ILE A 142 -3.46 -1.20 -1.38
N ILE A 143 -3.07 0.00 -1.01
CA ILE A 143 -2.12 0.82 -1.75
C ILE A 143 -0.87 1.09 -0.92
N TYR A 144 0.21 1.35 -1.61
CA TYR A 144 1.31 2.15 -1.11
C TYR A 144 1.03 3.59 -1.55
N PHE A 145 0.89 4.48 -0.59
CA PHE A 145 0.68 5.90 -0.81
C PHE A 145 1.88 6.65 -0.23
N TRP A 146 2.40 7.59 -0.99
CA TRP A 146 3.47 8.45 -0.54
C TRP A 146 3.18 9.88 -0.91
N LYS A 147 3.69 10.79 -0.12
CA LYS A 147 3.68 12.21 -0.43
C LYS A 147 4.97 12.86 0.06
N ALA A 148 5.35 13.91 -0.62
CA ALA A 148 6.57 14.62 -0.38
C ALA A 148 6.37 16.11 -0.61
N LYS A 149 7.13 16.92 0.10
CA LYS A 149 7.16 18.35 -0.07
C LYS A 149 8.28 18.71 -1.05
N LYS A 150 7.92 19.45 -2.08
CA LYS A 150 8.87 19.92 -3.09
C LYS A 150 9.52 21.22 -2.64
N GLU A 151 10.84 21.27 -2.58
CA GLU A 151 11.57 22.45 -2.17
C GLU A 151 12.03 23.34 -3.33
N LEU A 152 12.33 22.73 -4.47
CA LEU A 152 12.84 23.46 -5.62
C LEU A 152 11.72 24.01 -6.50
N SER A 153 11.97 25.12 -7.18
CA SER A 153 11.04 25.67 -8.19
C SER A 153 11.00 24.85 -9.48
N SER A 154 12.07 24.11 -9.79
CA SER A 154 12.12 23.20 -10.95
C SER A 154 11.34 21.90 -10.70
N ASP A 155 10.86 21.28 -11.75
CA ASP A 155 10.24 19.96 -11.65
C ASP A 155 11.26 18.91 -11.19
N ILE A 156 10.80 17.95 -10.40
CA ILE A 156 11.63 16.89 -9.80
C ILE A 156 11.06 15.54 -10.20
N ASP A 157 11.83 14.73 -10.89
CA ASP A 157 11.44 13.35 -11.16
C ASP A 157 11.80 12.45 -9.99
N VAL A 158 10.80 11.74 -9.52
CA VAL A 158 10.92 10.75 -8.43
C VAL A 158 10.64 9.36 -9.00
N LYS A 159 11.59 8.44 -8.79
CA LYS A 159 11.44 7.03 -9.16
C LYS A 159 11.39 6.17 -7.91
N ILE A 160 10.40 5.28 -7.85
CA ILE A 160 10.22 4.35 -6.73
C ILE A 160 10.30 2.94 -7.26
N ARG A 161 11.26 2.17 -6.76
CA ARG A 161 11.43 0.76 -7.10
C ARG A 161 11.42 -0.09 -5.85
N GLY A 162 10.86 -1.29 -5.95
CA GLY A 162 10.85 -2.17 -4.79
C GLY A 162 10.05 -3.43 -4.95
N LEU A 163 9.85 -4.06 -3.82
CA LEU A 163 9.11 -5.31 -3.69
C LEU A 163 8.08 -5.19 -2.57
N VAL A 164 6.91 -5.71 -2.81
CA VAL A 164 5.91 -5.93 -1.77
C VAL A 164 5.58 -7.42 -1.68
N ARG A 165 5.48 -7.92 -0.46
CA ARG A 165 5.04 -9.28 -0.14
C ARG A 165 3.87 -9.24 0.82
N TRP A 166 2.86 -10.08 0.58
CA TRP A 166 1.71 -10.20 1.45
C TRP A 166 1.12 -11.60 1.43
N TRP A 167 0.24 -11.90 2.37
CA TRP A 167 -0.48 -13.16 2.42
C TRP A 167 -1.98 -12.93 2.24
N THR A 168 -2.57 -13.79 1.42
CA THR A 168 -4.02 -13.80 1.18
C THR A 168 -4.63 -15.12 1.59
N LYS A 169 -5.90 -15.05 1.96
CA LYS A 169 -6.76 -16.19 2.22
C LYS A 169 -8.15 -15.90 1.67
N ALA A 170 -8.67 -16.78 0.82
CA ALA A 170 -10.06 -16.74 0.41
C ALA A 170 -10.98 -17.08 1.61
N ASN A 171 -12.10 -16.37 1.72
CA ASN A 171 -13.07 -16.55 2.81
C ASN A 171 -14.31 -17.30 2.34
#